data_99328604e6f317fc09254d8e1f9bcd27
#
_entry.id   99328604e6f317fc09254d8e1f9bcd27
#
_cell.length_a   1.000
_cell.length_b   1.000
_cell.length_c   1.000
_cell.angle_alpha   90.00
_cell.angle_beta   90.00
_cell.angle_gamma   90.00
#
_symmetry.space_group_name_H-M   'P 1'
#
loop_
_entity.id
_entity.type
_entity.pdbx_description
1 polymer ?
#
loop_
_entity_poly.entity_id
_entity_poly.type
_entity_poly.pdbx_seq_one_letter_code
_entity_poly.pdbx_strand_id
1 'polypeptide(L)'
;VAVADKTLAELDYWKSRRSAEGRLANHWYERAFTEPFGLKREFFDAKRVLDIGCGPRGSLEWADNAAVRVGLDPLADLYRELGTDQHKMSYLSAPCERIPAPDGSFDIVSTLNSIDHVDDIDACIKEIKRAVRVGGTILLMTDLHEEPTPTEPVVCSWDLLDRFRPECIAVFVRHLEKVHKGNGHESVFAGVHYDHTNPATRYGILVALLQRLV
;
A
#
# COMPACT_ATOMS: atom_id res chain seq x y z
N VAL A 1 -17.51 -7.55 -11.82
CA VAL A 1 -17.66 -8.18 -10.48
C VAL A 1 -18.28 -7.12 -9.57
N ALA A 2 -19.38 -7.44 -8.86
CA ALA A 2 -20.01 -6.46 -7.98
C ALA A 2 -19.07 -6.14 -6.80
N VAL A 3 -19.04 -4.87 -6.34
CA VAL A 3 -18.20 -4.39 -5.21
C VAL A 3 -18.40 -5.29 -3.97
N ALA A 4 -19.62 -5.76 -3.73
CA ALA A 4 -19.93 -6.70 -2.65
C ALA A 4 -19.16 -8.03 -2.75
N ASP A 5 -18.93 -8.54 -3.95
CA ASP A 5 -18.22 -9.83 -4.15
C ASP A 5 -16.71 -9.68 -3.88
N LYS A 6 -16.09 -8.56 -4.27
CA LYS A 6 -14.69 -8.25 -3.98
C LYS A 6 -14.44 -8.14 -2.47
N THR A 7 -15.30 -7.37 -1.79
CA THR A 7 -15.24 -7.16 -0.33
C THR A 7 -15.35 -8.46 0.45
N LEU A 8 -16.28 -9.35 0.05
CA LEU A 8 -16.45 -10.64 0.69
C LEU A 8 -15.25 -11.57 0.44
N ALA A 9 -14.74 -11.61 -0.78
CA ALA A 9 -13.57 -12.42 -1.13
C ALA A 9 -12.33 -12.01 -0.32
N GLU A 10 -12.10 -10.71 -0.16
CA GLU A 10 -11.00 -10.17 0.64
C GLU A 10 -11.16 -10.51 2.13
N LEU A 11 -12.37 -10.37 2.69
CA LEU A 11 -12.65 -10.72 4.08
C LEU A 11 -12.46 -12.22 4.34
N ASP A 12 -12.92 -13.07 3.42
CA ASP A 12 -12.77 -14.54 3.52
C ASP A 12 -11.30 -14.96 3.42
N TYR A 13 -10.52 -14.28 2.57
CA TYR A 13 -9.07 -14.47 2.53
C TYR A 13 -8.44 -14.21 3.90
N TRP A 14 -8.73 -13.07 4.53
CA TRP A 14 -8.17 -12.71 5.83
C TRP A 14 -8.63 -13.62 6.96
N LYS A 15 -9.89 -14.06 6.96
CA LYS A 15 -10.41 -15.06 7.90
C LYS A 15 -9.67 -16.39 7.76
N SER A 16 -9.43 -16.84 6.53
CA SER A 16 -8.67 -18.05 6.25
C SER A 16 -7.22 -17.93 6.76
N ARG A 17 -6.56 -16.79 6.50
CA ARG A 17 -5.20 -16.53 7.02
C ARG A 17 -5.17 -16.52 8.55
N ARG A 18 -6.14 -15.86 9.19
CA ARG A 18 -6.26 -15.82 10.65
C ARG A 18 -6.43 -17.22 11.24
N SER A 19 -7.26 -18.06 10.59
CA SER A 19 -7.47 -19.45 11.02
C SER A 19 -6.20 -20.28 10.87
N ALA A 20 -5.47 -20.14 9.79
CA ALA A 20 -4.25 -20.89 9.51
C ALA A 20 -3.07 -20.49 10.42
N GLU A 21 -2.94 -19.19 10.74
CA GLU A 21 -1.81 -18.65 11.49
C GLU A 21 -2.06 -18.57 13.01
N GLY A 22 -3.30 -18.74 13.45
CA GLY A 22 -3.70 -18.52 14.85
C GLY A 22 -3.68 -17.03 15.25
N ARG A 23 -2.69 -16.27 14.83
CA ARG A 23 -2.58 -14.81 14.92
C ARG A 23 -1.96 -14.28 13.63
N LEU A 24 -2.49 -13.16 13.12
CA LEU A 24 -1.93 -12.52 11.93
C LEU A 24 -0.57 -11.89 12.27
N ALA A 25 0.49 -12.43 11.68
CA ALA A 25 1.86 -11.98 11.92
C ALA A 25 2.14 -10.68 11.14
N ASN A 26 2.98 -9.80 11.74
CA ASN A 26 3.33 -8.49 11.18
C ASN A 26 4.83 -8.13 11.26
N HIS A 27 5.68 -9.08 11.65
CA HIS A 27 7.11 -8.85 11.93
C HIS A 27 7.94 -8.40 10.72
N TRP A 28 7.43 -8.53 9.50
CA TRP A 28 8.12 -8.17 8.26
C TRP A 28 7.76 -6.77 7.73
N TYR A 29 6.75 -6.10 8.33
CA TYR A 29 6.30 -4.79 7.81
C TYR A 29 7.36 -3.69 7.94
N GLU A 30 8.12 -3.62 9.03
CA GLU A 30 9.23 -2.66 9.10
C GLU A 30 10.13 -2.76 7.87
N ARG A 31 10.50 -3.99 7.51
CA ARG A 31 11.31 -4.26 6.31
C ARG A 31 10.62 -3.79 5.04
N ALA A 32 9.30 -4.05 4.90
CA ALA A 32 8.54 -3.68 3.71
C ALA A 32 8.41 -2.16 3.51
N PHE A 33 8.37 -1.40 4.62
CA PHE A 33 8.29 0.06 4.57
C PHE A 33 9.65 0.75 4.44
N THR A 34 10.74 0.06 4.66
CA THR A 34 12.08 0.65 4.71
C THR A 34 12.97 0.22 3.55
N GLU A 35 13.37 -1.05 3.49
CA GLU A 35 14.37 -1.54 2.53
C GLU A 35 14.04 -1.26 1.05
N PRO A 36 12.81 -1.49 0.56
CA PRO A 36 12.49 -1.27 -0.84
C PRO A 36 12.68 0.18 -1.29
N PHE A 37 12.53 1.12 -0.36
CA PHE A 37 12.60 2.57 -0.59
C PHE A 37 13.96 3.17 -0.21
N GLY A 38 14.91 2.36 0.28
CA GLY A 38 16.19 2.87 0.78
C GLY A 38 16.07 3.70 2.06
N LEU A 39 15.01 3.50 2.83
CA LEU A 39 14.72 4.20 4.08
C LEU A 39 15.19 3.41 5.29
N LYS A 40 15.27 4.10 6.43
CA LYS A 40 15.47 3.51 7.75
C LYS A 40 14.26 3.77 8.64
N ARG A 41 14.15 3.02 9.73
CA ARG A 41 13.07 3.16 10.73
C ARG A 41 12.89 4.60 11.20
N GLU A 42 14.00 5.30 11.46
CA GLU A 42 14.02 6.67 11.99
C GLU A 42 13.38 7.70 11.03
N PHE A 43 13.22 7.37 9.75
CA PHE A 43 12.49 8.21 8.80
C PHE A 43 11.03 8.45 9.22
N PHE A 44 10.46 7.53 9.97
CA PHE A 44 9.07 7.56 10.43
C PHE A 44 8.92 8.22 11.81
N ASP A 45 10.01 8.52 12.53
CA ASP A 45 9.98 9.10 13.85
C ASP A 45 9.30 10.48 13.85
N ALA A 46 8.39 10.67 14.80
CA ALA A 46 7.58 11.88 14.96
C ALA A 46 6.73 12.26 13.72
N LYS A 47 6.50 11.33 12.77
CA LYS A 47 5.67 11.54 11.58
C LYS A 47 4.23 11.10 11.80
N ARG A 48 3.30 11.73 11.09
CA ARG A 48 1.94 11.30 10.94
C ARG A 48 1.87 10.43 9.69
N VAL A 49 1.61 9.14 9.87
CA VAL A 49 1.67 8.12 8.81
C VAL A 49 0.27 7.58 8.54
N LEU A 50 -0.12 7.55 7.26
CA LEU A 50 -1.30 6.87 6.76
C LEU A 50 -0.86 5.70 5.88
N ASP A 51 -1.39 4.51 6.13
CA ASP A 51 -1.23 3.34 5.29
C ASP A 51 -2.56 2.94 4.64
N ILE A 52 -2.64 3.00 3.33
CA ILE A 52 -3.82 2.73 2.52
C ILE A 52 -3.84 1.26 2.10
N GLY A 53 -4.99 0.59 2.30
CA GLY A 53 -5.11 -0.85 2.10
C GLY A 53 -4.31 -1.62 3.15
N CYS A 54 -4.36 -1.15 4.40
CA CYS A 54 -3.50 -1.64 5.49
C CYS A 54 -3.75 -3.10 5.88
N GLY A 55 -4.92 -3.65 5.54
CA GLY A 55 -5.33 -4.97 6.00
C GLY A 55 -5.37 -5.12 7.52
N PRO A 56 -5.58 -6.35 8.03
CA PRO A 56 -5.76 -6.57 9.47
C PRO A 56 -4.50 -6.92 10.25
N ARG A 57 -3.31 -6.86 9.64
CA ARG A 57 -2.07 -7.34 10.28
C ARG A 57 -1.38 -6.34 11.21
N GLY A 58 -1.85 -5.08 11.28
CA GLY A 58 -1.15 -4.03 12.02
C GLY A 58 0.11 -3.56 11.29
N SER A 59 -0.07 -3.09 10.06
CA SER A 59 1.04 -2.74 9.15
C SER A 59 1.99 -1.67 9.69
N LEU A 60 1.51 -0.79 10.59
CA LEU A 60 2.30 0.28 11.21
C LEU A 60 2.62 0.03 12.70
N GLU A 61 2.40 -1.17 13.24
CA GLU A 61 2.69 -1.47 14.65
C GLU A 61 4.19 -1.33 15.00
N TRP A 62 5.06 -1.57 14.03
CA TRP A 62 6.50 -1.43 14.16
C TRP A 62 6.97 0.03 14.30
N ALA A 63 6.23 1.01 13.77
CA ALA A 63 6.59 2.44 13.76
C ALA A 63 6.17 3.13 15.07
N ASP A 64 6.61 2.60 16.21
CA ASP A 64 6.18 3.01 17.55
C ASP A 64 6.61 4.43 17.95
N ASN A 65 7.63 5.01 17.29
CA ASN A 65 8.06 6.40 17.47
C ASN A 65 7.32 7.40 16.55
N ALA A 66 6.46 6.93 15.65
CA ALA A 66 5.64 7.83 14.83
C ALA A 66 4.64 8.60 15.70
N ALA A 67 4.40 9.87 15.37
CA ALA A 67 3.45 10.70 16.12
C ALA A 67 2.01 10.21 15.95
N VAL A 68 1.65 9.74 14.76
CA VAL A 68 0.34 9.17 14.45
C VAL A 68 0.52 8.01 13.47
N ARG A 69 -0.21 6.92 13.70
CA ARG A 69 -0.24 5.72 12.84
C ARG A 69 -1.68 5.38 12.51
N VAL A 70 -2.04 5.52 11.25
CA VAL A 70 -3.41 5.27 10.78
C VAL A 70 -3.37 4.29 9.63
N GLY A 71 -4.14 3.23 9.71
CA GLY A 71 -4.47 2.36 8.59
C GLY A 71 -5.83 2.72 8.01
N LEU A 72 -5.93 2.82 6.71
CA LEU A 72 -7.17 3.01 5.97
C LEU A 72 -7.47 1.74 5.18
N ASP A 73 -8.67 1.21 5.38
CA ASP A 73 -9.14 0.03 4.65
C ASP A 73 -10.68 0.00 4.67
N PRO A 74 -11.37 -0.28 3.56
CA PRO A 74 -12.83 -0.33 3.56
C PRO A 74 -13.40 -1.41 4.50
N LEU A 75 -12.60 -2.43 4.83
CA LEU A 75 -12.97 -3.53 5.73
C LEU A 75 -12.52 -3.34 7.19
N ALA A 76 -11.94 -2.19 7.54
CA ALA A 76 -11.30 -1.97 8.84
C ALA A 76 -12.22 -2.28 10.04
N ASP A 77 -13.52 -1.94 9.95
CA ASP A 77 -14.47 -2.26 11.02
C ASP A 77 -14.69 -3.78 11.18
N LEU A 78 -14.68 -4.54 10.09
CA LEU A 78 -14.83 -5.99 10.10
C LEU A 78 -13.55 -6.70 10.60
N TYR A 79 -12.40 -6.06 10.47
CA TYR A 79 -11.13 -6.61 10.93
C TYR A 79 -10.98 -6.66 12.45
N ARG A 80 -11.88 -6.02 13.22
CA ARG A 80 -11.91 -6.14 14.68
C ARG A 80 -12.05 -7.59 15.14
N GLU A 81 -12.85 -8.38 14.42
CA GLU A 81 -12.99 -9.81 14.68
C GLU A 81 -11.70 -10.60 14.42
N LEU A 82 -10.76 -10.03 13.68
CA LEU A 82 -9.45 -10.62 13.37
C LEU A 82 -8.35 -10.18 14.35
N GLY A 83 -8.66 -9.28 15.29
CA GLY A 83 -7.76 -8.86 16.37
C GLY A 83 -7.16 -7.48 16.21
N THR A 84 -7.66 -6.62 15.28
CA THR A 84 -7.14 -5.24 15.12
C THR A 84 -7.44 -4.32 16.30
N ASP A 85 -8.39 -4.67 17.16
CA ASP A 85 -8.68 -3.99 18.43
C ASP A 85 -7.52 -4.05 19.44
N GLN A 86 -6.57 -4.99 19.24
CA GLN A 86 -5.37 -5.13 20.07
C GLN A 86 -4.18 -4.31 19.56
N HIS A 87 -4.30 -3.68 18.40
CA HIS A 87 -3.24 -2.87 17.82
C HIS A 87 -3.20 -1.46 18.45
N LYS A 88 -2.01 -0.88 18.47
CA LYS A 88 -1.78 0.49 18.93
C LYS A 88 -2.02 1.53 17.85
N MET A 89 -1.92 1.15 16.57
CA MET A 89 -2.30 2.00 15.45
C MET A 89 -3.83 2.16 15.38
N SER A 90 -4.29 3.28 14.83
CA SER A 90 -5.71 3.54 14.59
C SER A 90 -6.13 3.03 13.22
N TYR A 91 -7.42 2.74 13.05
CA TYR A 91 -8.00 2.29 11.80
C TYR A 91 -9.14 3.21 11.36
N LEU A 92 -9.23 3.48 10.06
CA LEU A 92 -10.32 4.20 9.40
C LEU A 92 -10.98 3.26 8.40
N SER A 93 -12.30 3.07 8.54
CA SER A 93 -13.10 2.26 7.62
C SER A 93 -13.62 3.14 6.49
N ALA A 94 -12.85 3.23 5.41
CA ALA A 94 -13.23 3.98 4.21
C ALA A 94 -12.42 3.52 3.00
N PRO A 95 -12.95 3.70 1.77
CA PRO A 95 -12.19 3.49 0.54
C PRO A 95 -11.16 4.61 0.33
N CYS A 96 -10.10 4.30 -0.44
CA CYS A 96 -9.05 5.27 -0.78
C CYS A 96 -9.59 6.47 -1.56
N GLU A 97 -10.62 6.29 -2.36
CA GLU A 97 -11.28 7.31 -3.17
C GLU A 97 -11.93 8.43 -2.33
N ARG A 98 -12.02 8.23 -1.02
CA ARG A 98 -12.58 9.21 -0.08
C ARG A 98 -11.96 9.04 1.31
N ILE A 99 -10.74 9.56 1.50
CA ILE A 99 -10.03 9.50 2.78
C ILE A 99 -10.68 10.47 3.78
N PRO A 100 -11.20 9.98 4.93
CA PRO A 100 -11.90 10.82 5.91
C PRO A 100 -10.92 11.58 6.82
N ALA A 101 -10.06 12.38 6.19
CA ALA A 101 -9.06 13.22 6.87
C ALA A 101 -8.95 14.59 6.17
N PRO A 102 -8.62 15.68 6.90
CA PRO A 102 -8.35 16.98 6.29
C PRO A 102 -7.17 16.96 5.33
N ASP A 103 -7.09 17.98 4.47
CA ASP A 103 -5.97 18.17 3.53
C ASP A 103 -4.65 18.28 4.29
N GLY A 104 -3.60 17.66 3.76
CA GLY A 104 -2.26 17.72 4.34
C GLY A 104 -2.14 17.13 5.75
N SER A 105 -3.02 16.20 6.13
CA SER A 105 -3.04 15.59 7.46
C SER A 105 -1.84 14.71 7.75
N PHE A 106 -1.17 14.20 6.73
CA PHE A 106 -0.11 13.19 6.90
C PHE A 106 1.22 13.66 6.32
N ASP A 107 2.30 13.31 7.03
CA ASP A 107 3.68 13.52 6.58
C ASP A 107 4.09 12.43 5.57
N ILE A 108 3.58 11.21 5.78
CA ILE A 108 3.84 10.04 4.94
C ILE A 108 2.48 9.37 4.63
N VAL A 109 2.24 9.07 3.36
CA VAL A 109 1.12 8.23 2.90
C VAL A 109 1.72 7.04 2.16
N SER A 110 1.35 5.84 2.54
CA SER A 110 1.78 4.60 1.88
C SER A 110 0.62 3.88 1.23
N THR A 111 0.90 3.20 0.13
CA THR A 111 0.04 2.22 -0.53
C THR A 111 0.94 1.08 -0.99
N LEU A 112 0.94 -0.02 -0.23
CA LEU A 112 1.82 -1.16 -0.48
C LEU A 112 1.00 -2.35 -0.94
N ASN A 113 0.95 -2.55 -2.27
CA ASN A 113 0.18 -3.60 -2.93
C ASN A 113 -1.34 -3.50 -2.66
N SER A 114 -1.88 -2.29 -2.87
CA SER A 114 -3.29 -2.02 -2.62
C SER A 114 -3.92 -1.03 -3.59
N ILE A 115 -3.13 -0.27 -4.37
CA ILE A 115 -3.66 0.73 -5.29
C ILE A 115 -4.35 0.11 -6.52
N ASP A 116 -4.03 -1.11 -6.85
CA ASP A 116 -4.66 -1.93 -7.90
C ASP A 116 -5.99 -2.58 -7.47
N HIS A 117 -6.29 -2.54 -6.15
CA HIS A 117 -7.55 -3.03 -5.57
C HIS A 117 -8.67 -1.98 -5.55
N VAL A 118 -8.41 -0.71 -5.89
CA VAL A 118 -9.43 0.36 -5.82
C VAL A 118 -10.44 0.25 -6.97
N ASP A 119 -11.56 0.95 -6.86
CA ASP A 119 -12.59 1.00 -7.92
C ASP A 119 -12.32 2.15 -8.91
N ASP A 120 -11.74 3.27 -8.42
CA ASP A 120 -11.35 4.44 -9.22
C ASP A 120 -9.95 4.91 -8.83
N ILE A 121 -8.96 4.54 -9.63
CA ILE A 121 -7.56 4.87 -9.36
C ILE A 121 -7.28 6.37 -9.42
N ASP A 122 -7.96 7.12 -10.28
CA ASP A 122 -7.75 8.57 -10.40
C ASP A 122 -8.33 9.30 -9.18
N ALA A 123 -9.48 8.88 -8.68
CA ALA A 123 -10.03 9.37 -7.42
C ALA A 123 -9.12 9.02 -6.24
N CYS A 124 -8.59 7.79 -6.18
CA CYS A 124 -7.64 7.37 -5.15
C CYS A 124 -6.36 8.22 -5.18
N ILE A 125 -5.72 8.40 -6.35
CA ILE A 125 -4.52 9.24 -6.49
C ILE A 125 -4.78 10.69 -6.09
N LYS A 126 -5.94 11.24 -6.44
CA LYS A 126 -6.35 12.59 -6.03
C LYS A 126 -6.42 12.71 -4.50
N GLU A 127 -7.01 11.73 -3.83
CA GLU A 127 -7.12 11.70 -2.38
C GLU A 127 -5.77 11.48 -1.69
N ILE A 128 -4.89 10.62 -2.23
CA ILE A 128 -3.52 10.47 -1.75
C ILE A 128 -2.78 11.80 -1.80
N LYS A 129 -2.84 12.50 -2.95
CA LYS A 129 -2.23 13.83 -3.12
C LYS A 129 -2.81 14.86 -2.14
N ARG A 130 -4.11 14.82 -1.88
CA ARG A 130 -4.78 15.73 -0.94
C ARG A 130 -4.37 15.44 0.51
N ALA A 131 -4.33 14.17 0.90
CA ALA A 131 -4.09 13.74 2.29
C ALA A 131 -2.63 13.93 2.74
N VAL A 132 -1.65 13.73 1.85
CA VAL A 132 -0.24 13.99 2.15
C VAL A 132 0.00 15.52 2.15
N ARG A 133 0.77 16.06 3.11
CA ARG A 133 1.09 17.49 3.14
C ARG A 133 2.06 17.90 2.04
N VAL A 134 2.12 19.19 1.70
CA VAL A 134 3.19 19.74 0.84
C VAL A 134 4.55 19.44 1.48
N GLY A 135 5.50 18.95 0.69
CA GLY A 135 6.79 18.45 1.13
C GLY A 135 6.72 17.09 1.84
N GLY A 136 5.55 16.46 1.90
CA GLY A 136 5.36 15.11 2.43
C GLY A 136 5.74 14.03 1.41
N THR A 137 5.76 12.79 1.87
CA THR A 137 6.25 11.64 1.12
C THR A 137 5.12 10.65 0.83
N ILE A 138 5.11 10.10 -0.39
CA ILE A 138 4.25 8.97 -0.76
C ILE A 138 5.15 7.76 -1.00
N LEU A 139 4.84 6.63 -0.36
CA LEU A 139 5.47 5.34 -0.59
C LEU A 139 4.50 4.48 -1.39
N LEU A 140 4.89 4.11 -2.60
CA LEU A 140 4.08 3.32 -3.50
C LEU A 140 4.79 2.03 -3.85
N MET A 141 4.09 0.91 -3.69
CA MET A 141 4.48 -0.40 -4.21
C MET A 141 3.23 -1.05 -4.80
N THR A 142 3.30 -1.52 -6.03
CA THR A 142 2.19 -2.24 -6.66
C THR A 142 2.67 -3.29 -7.64
N ASP A 143 1.93 -4.38 -7.72
CA ASP A 143 2.11 -5.40 -8.75
C ASP A 143 1.68 -4.85 -10.11
N LEU A 144 2.40 -5.26 -11.15
CA LEU A 144 2.04 -4.97 -12.54
C LEU A 144 1.70 -6.30 -13.22
N HIS A 145 0.44 -6.47 -13.55
CA HIS A 145 -0.10 -7.66 -14.21
C HIS A 145 -0.83 -7.26 -15.51
N GLU A 146 -0.99 -8.19 -16.44
CA GLU A 146 -1.54 -7.90 -17.76
C GLU A 146 -3.07 -7.87 -17.77
N GLU A 147 -3.71 -8.67 -16.91
CA GLU A 147 -5.16 -8.86 -16.88
C GLU A 147 -5.73 -8.53 -15.50
N PRO A 148 -6.90 -7.91 -15.43
CA PRO A 148 -7.54 -7.64 -14.15
C PRO A 148 -7.94 -8.95 -13.46
N THR A 149 -7.88 -8.98 -12.14
CA THR A 149 -8.41 -10.07 -11.33
C THR A 149 -9.69 -9.63 -10.59
N PRO A 150 -10.46 -10.55 -10.02
CA PRO A 150 -11.65 -10.17 -9.25
C PRO A 150 -11.36 -9.25 -8.07
N THR A 151 -10.18 -9.34 -7.45
CA THR A 151 -9.75 -8.52 -6.31
C THR A 151 -8.86 -7.35 -6.72
N GLU A 152 -8.20 -7.43 -7.87
CA GLU A 152 -7.30 -6.43 -8.43
C GLU A 152 -7.84 -5.94 -9.78
N PRO A 153 -8.92 -5.12 -9.80
CA PRO A 153 -9.59 -4.72 -11.04
C PRO A 153 -8.80 -3.70 -11.85
N VAL A 154 -7.84 -3.02 -11.25
CA VAL A 154 -7.04 -2.00 -11.92
C VAL A 154 -5.73 -2.60 -12.42
N VAL A 155 -5.56 -2.61 -13.73
CA VAL A 155 -4.27 -2.98 -14.35
C VAL A 155 -3.34 -1.77 -14.31
N CYS A 156 -2.36 -1.83 -13.42
CA CYS A 156 -1.30 -0.82 -13.33
C CYS A 156 -0.20 -1.07 -14.36
N SER A 157 0.47 0.00 -14.80
CA SER A 157 1.60 -0.04 -15.75
C SER A 157 2.77 0.80 -15.25
N TRP A 158 3.91 0.72 -15.93
CA TRP A 158 5.14 1.44 -15.55
C TRP A 158 4.99 2.97 -15.57
N ASP A 159 4.00 3.51 -16.28
CA ASP A 159 3.66 4.94 -16.38
C ASP A 159 2.72 5.42 -15.27
N LEU A 160 2.35 4.57 -14.32
CA LEU A 160 1.46 4.93 -13.20
C LEU A 160 1.87 6.22 -12.50
N LEU A 161 3.19 6.46 -12.38
CA LEU A 161 3.72 7.63 -11.69
C LEU A 161 3.40 8.95 -12.40
N ASP A 162 3.11 8.93 -13.69
CA ASP A 162 2.74 10.15 -14.44
C ASP A 162 1.39 10.73 -13.97
N ARG A 163 0.50 9.89 -13.41
CA ARG A 163 -0.78 10.33 -12.83
C ARG A 163 -0.62 11.18 -11.57
N PHE A 164 0.53 11.11 -10.92
CA PHE A 164 0.84 11.94 -9.75
C PHE A 164 1.34 13.35 -10.11
N ARG A 165 1.71 13.58 -11.38
CA ARG A 165 2.19 14.88 -11.87
C ARG A 165 1.03 15.85 -12.11
N PRO A 166 1.31 17.16 -12.07
CA PRO A 166 2.59 17.80 -11.70
C PRO A 166 2.79 17.97 -10.19
N GLU A 167 1.80 17.63 -9.35
CA GLU A 167 1.80 17.93 -7.92
C GLU A 167 2.85 17.13 -7.14
N CYS A 168 3.25 15.96 -7.65
CA CYS A 168 4.27 15.12 -7.04
C CYS A 168 5.35 14.75 -8.05
N ILE A 169 6.58 14.57 -7.54
CA ILE A 169 7.71 14.02 -8.31
C ILE A 169 8.19 12.72 -7.68
N ALA A 170 8.57 11.76 -8.52
CA ALA A 170 9.26 10.56 -8.07
C ALA A 170 10.74 10.90 -7.81
N VAL A 171 11.19 10.71 -6.57
CA VAL A 171 12.58 10.95 -6.15
C VAL A 171 13.38 9.65 -6.08
N PHE A 172 12.68 8.52 -6.07
CA PHE A 172 13.27 7.19 -6.10
C PHE A 172 12.32 6.23 -6.80
N VAL A 173 12.82 5.40 -7.72
CA VAL A 173 12.02 4.41 -8.47
C VAL A 173 12.82 3.14 -8.64
N ARG A 174 12.16 1.99 -8.47
CA ARG A 174 12.68 0.67 -8.83
C ARG A 174 11.64 -0.08 -9.67
N HIS A 175 12.10 -0.70 -10.72
CA HIS A 175 11.37 -1.67 -11.50
C HIS A 175 11.90 -3.05 -11.15
N LEU A 176 11.07 -3.87 -10.52
CA LEU A 176 11.46 -5.19 -10.05
C LEU A 176 10.68 -6.28 -10.78
N GLU A 177 11.27 -7.45 -10.90
CA GLU A 177 10.60 -8.64 -11.42
C GLU A 177 9.85 -9.36 -10.29
N LYS A 178 8.59 -9.76 -10.54
CA LYS A 178 7.82 -10.59 -9.60
C LYS A 178 8.25 -12.05 -9.71
N VAL A 179 9.36 -12.39 -9.05
CA VAL A 179 9.96 -13.74 -9.09
C VAL A 179 9.24 -14.75 -8.20
N HIS A 180 8.51 -14.30 -7.17
CA HIS A 180 7.70 -15.14 -6.30
C HIS A 180 6.22 -14.98 -6.63
N LYS A 181 5.62 -16.00 -7.27
CA LYS A 181 4.19 -16.01 -7.58
C LYS A 181 3.36 -15.96 -6.29
N GLY A 182 2.38 -15.06 -6.22
CA GLY A 182 1.48 -14.92 -5.07
C GLY A 182 2.10 -14.26 -3.83
N ASN A 183 3.35 -13.75 -3.91
CA ASN A 183 3.97 -13.01 -2.82
C ASN A 183 4.82 -11.84 -3.35
N GLY A 184 4.17 -10.65 -3.49
CA GLY A 184 4.83 -9.44 -3.96
C GLY A 184 5.97 -9.00 -3.04
N HIS A 185 5.78 -9.06 -1.73
CA HIS A 185 6.80 -8.64 -0.75
C HIS A 185 8.08 -9.49 -0.85
N GLU A 186 7.98 -10.82 -0.99
CA GLU A 186 9.16 -11.68 -1.18
C GLU A 186 9.89 -11.35 -2.48
N SER A 187 9.16 -11.03 -3.54
CA SER A 187 9.77 -10.59 -4.81
C SER A 187 10.50 -9.26 -4.67
N VAL A 188 9.92 -8.30 -3.93
CA VAL A 188 10.56 -7.02 -3.63
C VAL A 188 11.82 -7.23 -2.80
N PHE A 189 11.80 -8.12 -1.81
CA PHE A 189 12.96 -8.44 -0.99
C PHE A 189 14.06 -9.19 -1.76
N ALA A 190 13.69 -9.98 -2.76
CA ALA A 190 14.66 -10.60 -3.69
C ALA A 190 15.38 -9.54 -4.52
N GLY A 191 14.75 -8.41 -4.82
CA GLY A 191 15.38 -7.25 -5.43
C GLY A 191 15.82 -7.44 -6.86
N VAL A 192 15.27 -8.43 -7.58
CA VAL A 192 15.64 -8.71 -8.98
C VAL A 192 15.11 -7.58 -9.87
N HIS A 193 16.01 -6.91 -10.60
CA HIS A 193 15.62 -5.84 -11.51
C HIS A 193 14.84 -6.38 -12.70
N TYR A 194 13.77 -5.64 -13.07
CA TYR A 194 13.01 -5.95 -14.27
C TYR A 194 13.80 -5.59 -15.52
N ASP A 195 14.07 -6.59 -16.38
CA ASP A 195 14.77 -6.39 -17.65
C ASP A 195 13.77 -6.05 -18.76
N HIS A 196 13.62 -4.76 -19.06
CA HIS A 196 12.74 -4.24 -20.12
C HIS A 196 13.16 -4.67 -21.52
N THR A 197 14.37 -5.21 -21.71
CA THR A 197 14.85 -5.68 -23.03
C THR A 197 14.47 -7.14 -23.31
N ASN A 198 14.08 -7.89 -22.30
CA ASN A 198 13.63 -9.28 -22.43
C ASN A 198 12.17 -9.30 -22.91
N PRO A 199 11.90 -9.89 -24.11
CA PRO A 199 10.55 -9.91 -24.67
C PRO A 199 9.61 -10.93 -24.02
N ALA A 200 10.10 -11.77 -23.09
CA ALA A 200 9.24 -12.71 -22.39
C ALA A 200 8.25 -11.99 -21.49
N THR A 201 6.98 -12.38 -21.52
CA THR A 201 5.95 -11.87 -20.61
C THR A 201 6.30 -12.21 -19.18
N ARG A 202 6.36 -11.19 -18.33
CA ARG A 202 6.68 -11.32 -16.91
C ARG A 202 5.92 -10.27 -16.13
N TYR A 203 5.54 -10.64 -14.91
CA TYR A 203 4.97 -9.68 -13.99
C TYR A 203 6.05 -8.81 -13.37
N GLY A 204 5.75 -7.54 -13.23
CA GLY A 204 6.62 -6.56 -12.60
C GLY A 204 6.10 -6.10 -11.24
N ILE A 205 6.96 -5.40 -10.50
CA ILE A 205 6.58 -4.66 -9.31
C ILE A 205 7.20 -3.26 -9.43
N LEU A 206 6.34 -2.25 -9.36
CA LEU A 206 6.76 -0.86 -9.30
C LEU A 206 6.91 -0.45 -7.83
N VAL A 207 8.10 0.03 -7.47
CA VAL A 207 8.37 0.63 -6.16
C VAL A 207 8.79 2.08 -6.38
N ALA A 208 8.13 3.02 -5.72
CA ALA A 208 8.45 4.43 -5.86
C ALA A 208 8.29 5.20 -4.55
N LEU A 209 9.18 6.16 -4.34
CA LEU A 209 9.05 7.20 -3.34
C LEU A 209 8.81 8.51 -4.09
N LEU A 210 7.67 9.15 -3.82
CA LEU A 210 7.32 10.44 -4.41
C LEU A 210 7.32 11.51 -3.31
N GLN A 211 7.58 12.76 -3.72
CA GLN A 211 7.46 13.93 -2.87
C GLN A 211 6.39 14.86 -3.43
N ARG A 212 5.45 15.30 -2.57
CA ARG A 212 4.46 16.32 -2.92
C ARG A 212 5.10 17.70 -2.95
N LEU A 213 4.95 18.43 -4.07
CA LEU A 213 5.54 19.75 -4.31
C LEU A 213 4.57 20.89 -3.97
N VAL A 214 3.29 20.74 -4.31
CA VAL A 214 2.24 21.74 -4.19
C VAL A 214 0.92 21.15 -3.70
#